data_b5c60db3e702ad5d1ee78e4eb4e200f9
#
_entry.id   b5c60db3e702ad5d1ee78e4eb4e200f9
#
_cell.length_a   1.000
_cell.length_b   1.000
_cell.length_c   1.000
_cell.angle_alpha   90.00
_cell.angle_beta   90.00
_cell.angle_gamma   90.00
#
_symmetry.space_group_name_H-M   'P 1'
#
loop_
_entity.id
_entity.type
_entity.pdbx_description
1 polymer ?
#
loop_
_entity_poly.entity_id
_entity_poly.type
_entity_poly.pdbx_seq_one_letter_code
_entity_poly.pdbx_strand_id
1 'polypeptide(L)'
;MVKNSLNKPPLEFLDKLFVGILLVIFGGIVLHAPISVGFGTLFPSAEILIKSWKEILMGLAGLVMFVILYRKKRWDILKHPIVYVIAGYSLLHLLLLPIFWQGLTASIAGLFIDLRYLLFFVLVYVAIMLYPTLRRAAVWTFFAGAFVVAAFALLQVFVLPKETLQYIGYNKTTIEPYLTVDQNPEYIRINSTLRGPNPLGAYAVIVLAVLFAAWLRVKKPNRQSLVISVIVIGSFVALWASYSRSALLAAFVAIAVIVAVVAGKRISRRIWLVLGVSIIVGAGLLYAGRDTDFVSNVILHNNATTGASVDSNAGHASSLKDGVDRMARQPLGAGVGSTGSASLYGNQPVIIENQFLFIAHESGWIGFGVFIYLTFLVQRALWRRRADWLALGVFASGVGLIVIGLLLPVWVDDTVAIIWWGLAALVIGNVTETEKSHGGTIHKKTKRTA
;
A
#
# COMPACT_ATOMS: atom_id res chain seq x y z
N MET A 1 -40.29 17.83 -3.72
CA MET A 1 -40.33 17.57 -2.26
C MET A 1 -39.05 16.88 -1.83
N VAL A 2 -38.06 17.66 -1.39
CA VAL A 2 -36.79 17.20 -0.85
C VAL A 2 -36.73 17.70 0.59
N LYS A 3 -37.12 16.84 1.54
CA LYS A 3 -36.91 17.10 2.98
C LYS A 3 -37.05 15.76 3.70
N ASN A 4 -35.97 14.97 3.76
CA ASN A 4 -35.77 13.96 4.80
C ASN A 4 -34.29 13.53 4.87
N SER A 5 -33.37 14.53 4.91
CA SER A 5 -31.98 14.35 5.33
C SER A 5 -31.80 14.69 6.81
N LEU A 6 -32.85 14.56 7.60
CA LEU A 6 -32.89 15.09 8.95
C LEU A 6 -32.72 14.00 10.00
N ASN A 7 -31.73 14.22 10.86
CA ASN A 7 -31.47 13.60 12.16
C ASN A 7 -31.03 12.14 12.15
N LYS A 8 -29.82 11.89 11.60
CA LYS A 8 -29.05 10.78 12.16
C LYS A 8 -28.69 11.16 13.60
N PRO A 9 -28.94 10.30 14.60
CA PRO A 9 -28.56 10.58 15.98
C PRO A 9 -27.07 10.93 16.03
N PRO A 10 -26.65 11.87 16.88
CA PRO A 10 -25.23 12.20 17.05
C PRO A 10 -24.45 10.92 17.38
N LEU A 11 -23.22 10.83 16.84
CA LEU A 11 -22.32 9.72 17.14
C LEU A 11 -22.11 9.65 18.65
N GLU A 12 -22.31 8.46 19.22
CA GLU A 12 -21.97 8.19 20.61
C GLU A 12 -20.46 8.30 20.84
N PHE A 13 -20.03 8.37 22.09
CA PHE A 13 -18.60 8.48 22.43
C PHE A 13 -17.76 7.35 21.79
N LEU A 14 -18.23 6.10 21.89
CA LEU A 14 -17.52 4.96 21.29
C LEU A 14 -17.43 5.04 19.76
N ASP A 15 -18.47 5.55 19.11
CA ASP A 15 -18.48 5.74 17.65
C ASP A 15 -17.41 6.77 17.23
N LYS A 16 -17.33 7.90 17.97
CA LYS A 16 -16.33 8.96 17.75
C LYS A 16 -14.92 8.44 18.03
N LEU A 17 -14.73 7.69 19.10
CA LEU A 17 -13.46 7.09 19.48
C LEU A 17 -12.98 6.13 18.38
N PHE A 18 -13.84 5.22 17.92
CA PHE A 18 -13.52 4.28 16.84
C PHE A 18 -13.09 4.99 15.56
N VAL A 19 -13.91 5.92 15.09
CA VAL A 19 -13.61 6.71 13.89
C VAL A 19 -12.34 7.55 14.07
N GLY A 20 -12.16 8.18 15.23
CA GLY A 20 -10.99 8.99 15.55
C GLY A 20 -9.69 8.18 15.51
N ILE A 21 -9.67 6.99 16.12
CA ILE A 21 -8.51 6.09 16.08
C ILE A 21 -8.14 5.74 14.64
N LEU A 22 -9.12 5.37 13.81
CA LEU A 22 -8.85 5.02 12.41
C LEU A 22 -8.29 6.20 11.61
N LEU A 23 -8.80 7.41 11.82
CA LEU A 23 -8.27 8.61 11.15
C LEU A 23 -6.86 8.95 11.63
N VAL A 24 -6.56 8.76 12.93
CA VAL A 24 -5.20 8.95 13.49
C VAL A 24 -4.22 7.96 12.86
N ILE A 25 -4.58 6.66 12.75
CA ILE A 25 -3.74 5.68 12.08
C ILE A 25 -3.54 6.06 10.62
N PHE A 26 -4.62 6.32 9.89
CA PHE A 26 -4.61 6.59 8.47
C PHE A 26 -3.85 7.86 8.09
N GLY A 27 -3.94 8.92 8.90
CA GLY A 27 -3.21 10.17 8.71
C GLY A 27 -1.79 10.14 9.26
N GLY A 28 -1.59 9.50 10.41
CA GLY A 28 -0.31 9.45 11.09
C GLY A 28 0.70 8.47 10.47
N ILE A 29 0.21 7.48 9.69
CA ILE A 29 1.09 6.44 9.14
C ILE A 29 2.18 7.00 8.22
N VAL A 30 1.94 8.09 7.52
CA VAL A 30 2.95 8.75 6.68
C VAL A 30 4.10 9.37 7.49
N LEU A 31 3.91 9.57 8.78
CA LEU A 31 4.93 10.06 9.72
C LEU A 31 5.52 8.94 10.59
N HIS A 32 5.13 7.67 10.32
CA HIS A 32 5.57 6.53 11.13
C HIS A 32 7.10 6.42 11.22
N ALA A 33 7.82 6.55 10.11
CA ALA A 33 9.26 6.41 10.12
C ALA A 33 9.96 7.53 10.93
N PRO A 34 9.72 8.84 10.67
CA PRO A 34 10.35 9.90 11.46
C PRO A 34 9.93 9.89 12.94
N ILE A 35 8.68 9.56 13.25
CA ILE A 35 8.23 9.42 14.64
C ILE A 35 8.95 8.25 15.31
N SER A 36 9.01 7.09 14.67
CA SER A 36 9.64 5.90 15.24
C SER A 36 11.15 6.06 15.42
N VAL A 37 11.83 6.72 14.49
CA VAL A 37 13.28 6.99 14.62
C VAL A 37 13.52 8.08 15.65
N GLY A 38 12.84 9.23 15.53
CA GLY A 38 13.08 10.37 16.40
C GLY A 38 12.77 10.07 17.88
N PHE A 39 11.58 9.54 18.16
CA PHE A 39 11.24 9.18 19.54
C PHE A 39 11.95 7.91 20.03
N GLY A 40 12.24 6.94 19.12
CA GLY A 40 13.00 5.74 19.48
C GLY A 40 14.42 6.05 19.92
N THR A 41 15.09 7.02 19.30
CA THR A 41 16.42 7.48 19.71
C THR A 41 16.39 8.28 21.02
N LEU A 42 15.33 9.06 21.26
CA LEU A 42 15.16 9.81 22.52
C LEU A 42 14.77 8.91 23.68
N PHE A 43 14.00 7.85 23.43
CA PHE A 43 13.50 6.93 24.45
C PHE A 43 13.79 5.46 24.08
N PRO A 44 15.06 5.01 24.14
CA PRO A 44 15.44 3.66 23.69
C PRO A 44 14.71 2.52 24.43
N SER A 45 14.40 2.71 25.71
CA SER A 45 13.65 1.72 26.51
C SER A 45 12.19 1.54 26.05
N ALA A 46 11.62 2.52 25.37
CA ALA A 46 10.26 2.50 24.85
C ALA A 46 10.19 2.28 23.31
N GLU A 47 11.32 2.00 22.67
CA GLU A 47 11.42 1.92 21.19
C GLU A 47 10.39 0.96 20.58
N ILE A 48 10.20 -0.22 21.16
CA ILE A 48 9.23 -1.21 20.68
C ILE A 48 7.80 -0.66 20.76
N LEU A 49 7.42 0.00 21.85
CA LEU A 49 6.10 0.61 22.00
C LEU A 49 5.90 1.74 20.99
N ILE A 50 6.94 2.57 20.81
CA ILE A 50 6.91 3.67 19.83
C ILE A 50 6.75 3.12 18.41
N LYS A 51 7.46 2.07 18.04
CA LYS A 51 7.32 1.42 16.73
C LYS A 51 5.95 0.75 16.55
N SER A 52 5.33 0.27 17.62
CA SER A 52 4.06 -0.48 17.61
C SER A 52 2.82 0.39 17.85
N TRP A 53 2.93 1.72 17.85
CA TRP A 53 1.80 2.60 18.15
C TRP A 53 0.55 2.31 17.33
N LYS A 54 0.72 1.99 16.05
CA LYS A 54 -0.37 1.71 15.12
C LYS A 54 -1.04 0.36 15.39
N GLU A 55 -0.26 -0.67 15.72
CA GLU A 55 -0.77 -2.00 16.10
C GLU A 55 -1.54 -1.91 17.43
N ILE A 56 -1.06 -1.16 18.39
CA ILE A 56 -1.75 -0.89 19.65
C ILE A 56 -3.09 -0.20 19.41
N LEU A 57 -3.09 0.84 18.56
CA LEU A 57 -4.31 1.55 18.20
C LEU A 57 -5.27 0.67 17.38
N MET A 58 -4.78 -0.20 16.49
CA MET A 58 -5.62 -1.16 15.78
C MET A 58 -6.24 -2.18 16.72
N GLY A 59 -5.50 -2.68 17.72
CA GLY A 59 -6.03 -3.55 18.76
C GLY A 59 -7.15 -2.87 19.56
N LEU A 60 -6.93 -1.63 20.00
CA LEU A 60 -7.96 -0.82 20.68
C LEU A 60 -9.18 -0.59 19.77
N ALA A 61 -8.97 -0.22 18.51
CA ALA A 61 -10.06 -0.07 17.54
C ALA A 61 -10.85 -1.37 17.35
N GLY A 62 -10.17 -2.53 17.33
CA GLY A 62 -10.81 -3.85 17.27
C GLY A 62 -11.71 -4.13 18.45
N LEU A 63 -11.26 -3.83 19.67
CA LEU A 63 -12.06 -3.96 20.88
C LEU A 63 -13.29 -3.04 20.86
N VAL A 64 -13.09 -1.77 20.49
CA VAL A 64 -14.19 -0.79 20.38
C VAL A 64 -15.18 -1.22 19.29
N MET A 65 -14.70 -1.69 18.13
CA MET A 65 -15.52 -2.23 17.05
C MET A 65 -16.38 -3.41 17.56
N PHE A 66 -15.79 -4.34 18.29
CA PHE A 66 -16.54 -5.48 18.86
C PHE A 66 -17.70 -5.01 19.75
N VAL A 67 -17.43 -4.05 20.67
CA VAL A 67 -18.47 -3.49 21.55
C VAL A 67 -19.56 -2.79 20.74
N ILE A 68 -19.20 -2.02 19.70
CA ILE A 68 -20.16 -1.33 18.82
C ILE A 68 -21.03 -2.33 18.08
N LEU A 69 -20.44 -3.37 17.47
CA LEU A 69 -21.18 -4.40 16.75
C LEU A 69 -22.11 -5.19 17.67
N TYR A 70 -21.68 -5.48 18.90
CA TYR A 70 -22.49 -6.13 19.93
C TYR A 70 -23.71 -5.26 20.32
N ARG A 71 -23.48 -3.98 20.66
CA ARG A 71 -24.55 -3.06 21.06
C ARG A 71 -25.54 -2.78 19.94
N LYS A 72 -25.04 -2.59 18.71
CA LYS A 72 -25.88 -2.28 17.53
C LYS A 72 -26.44 -3.53 16.86
N LYS A 73 -26.08 -4.74 17.32
CA LYS A 73 -26.47 -6.05 16.74
C LYS A 73 -26.18 -6.14 15.23
N ARG A 74 -25.04 -5.57 14.79
CA ARG A 74 -24.67 -5.43 13.37
C ARG A 74 -23.56 -6.39 12.93
N TRP A 75 -23.60 -7.64 13.44
CA TRP A 75 -22.68 -8.70 13.02
C TRP A 75 -22.83 -9.09 11.54
N ASP A 76 -23.94 -8.72 10.91
CA ASP A 76 -24.19 -8.87 9.49
C ASP A 76 -23.12 -8.23 8.61
N ILE A 77 -22.49 -7.16 9.07
CA ILE A 77 -21.42 -6.45 8.35
C ILE A 77 -20.21 -7.35 8.11
N LEU A 78 -19.89 -8.24 9.05
CA LEU A 78 -18.76 -9.16 8.93
C LEU A 78 -19.01 -10.32 7.95
N LYS A 79 -20.25 -10.51 7.46
CA LYS A 79 -20.62 -11.58 6.52
C LYS A 79 -20.23 -11.28 5.07
N HIS A 80 -19.27 -10.42 4.85
CA HIS A 80 -18.78 -10.10 3.52
C HIS A 80 -17.70 -11.12 3.07
N PRO A 81 -17.73 -11.62 1.81
CA PRO A 81 -16.77 -12.62 1.34
C PRO A 81 -15.31 -12.27 1.57
N ILE A 82 -14.92 -11.01 1.35
CA ILE A 82 -13.55 -10.54 1.58
C ILE A 82 -13.17 -10.70 3.06
N VAL A 83 -14.09 -10.38 4.00
CA VAL A 83 -13.84 -10.51 5.44
C VAL A 83 -13.66 -11.98 5.83
N TYR A 84 -14.45 -12.89 5.24
CA TYR A 84 -14.26 -14.33 5.47
C TYR A 84 -12.92 -14.85 4.96
N VAL A 85 -12.48 -14.39 3.78
CA VAL A 85 -11.18 -14.79 3.23
C VAL A 85 -10.05 -14.23 4.09
N ILE A 86 -10.15 -12.98 4.58
CA ILE A 86 -9.19 -12.39 5.52
C ILE A 86 -9.15 -13.21 6.82
N ALA A 87 -10.30 -13.56 7.38
CA ALA A 87 -10.37 -14.38 8.60
C ALA A 87 -9.74 -15.77 8.39
N GLY A 88 -10.01 -16.42 7.25
CA GLY A 88 -9.41 -17.71 6.88
C GLY A 88 -7.89 -17.61 6.71
N TYR A 89 -7.41 -16.55 6.05
CA TYR A 89 -5.98 -16.28 5.90
C TYR A 89 -5.30 -16.04 7.25
N SER A 90 -5.91 -15.24 8.12
CA SER A 90 -5.41 -15.00 9.48
C SER A 90 -5.39 -16.28 10.33
N LEU A 91 -6.43 -17.10 10.23
CA LEU A 91 -6.49 -18.39 10.90
C LEU A 91 -5.38 -19.33 10.42
N LEU A 92 -5.11 -19.38 9.11
CA LEU A 92 -4.00 -20.16 8.56
C LEU A 92 -2.66 -19.73 9.17
N HIS A 93 -2.38 -18.41 9.27
CA HIS A 93 -1.17 -17.92 9.91
C HIS A 93 -1.04 -18.36 11.37
N LEU A 94 -2.15 -18.31 12.14
CA LEU A 94 -2.17 -18.77 13.52
C LEU A 94 -1.94 -20.28 13.63
N LEU A 95 -2.49 -21.09 12.70
CA LEU A 95 -2.30 -22.53 12.68
C LEU A 95 -0.86 -22.95 12.29
N LEU A 96 -0.18 -22.13 11.49
CA LEU A 96 1.20 -22.40 11.09
C LEU A 96 2.21 -22.10 12.22
N LEU A 97 1.88 -21.25 13.19
CA LEU A 97 2.78 -20.91 14.30
C LEU A 97 3.30 -22.12 15.10
N PRO A 98 2.44 -23.01 15.61
CA PRO A 98 2.92 -24.17 16.36
C PRO A 98 3.59 -25.23 15.50
N ILE A 99 3.35 -25.23 14.17
CA ILE A 99 3.93 -26.22 13.23
C ILE A 99 5.35 -25.80 12.85
N PHE A 100 5.53 -24.50 12.58
CA PHE A 100 6.80 -23.93 12.08
C PHE A 100 7.26 -22.78 12.97
N TRP A 101 7.55 -23.07 14.24
CA TRP A 101 7.93 -22.08 15.22
C TRP A 101 9.26 -21.39 14.92
N GLN A 102 9.23 -20.07 14.70
CA GLN A 102 10.41 -19.24 14.40
C GLN A 102 10.99 -18.52 15.63
N GLY A 103 10.50 -18.81 16.82
CA GLY A 103 10.75 -18.04 18.04
C GLY A 103 9.69 -16.94 18.24
N LEU A 104 9.53 -16.51 19.50
CA LEU A 104 8.45 -15.60 19.89
C LEU A 104 8.51 -14.27 19.12
N THR A 105 9.69 -13.64 19.08
CA THR A 105 9.88 -12.32 18.47
C THR A 105 9.66 -12.35 16.95
N ALA A 106 10.27 -13.32 16.25
CA ALA A 106 10.09 -13.47 14.81
C ALA A 106 8.65 -13.78 14.43
N SER A 107 7.99 -14.67 15.18
CA SER A 107 6.58 -15.05 14.94
C SER A 107 5.62 -13.87 15.15
N ILE A 108 5.80 -13.10 16.23
CA ILE A 108 4.97 -11.89 16.47
C ILE A 108 5.23 -10.82 15.42
N ALA A 109 6.49 -10.58 15.06
CA ALA A 109 6.83 -9.62 14.02
C ALA A 109 6.25 -10.03 12.66
N GLY A 110 6.34 -11.31 12.29
CA GLY A 110 5.74 -11.86 11.07
C GLY A 110 4.23 -11.68 11.04
N LEU A 111 3.52 -12.05 12.12
CA LEU A 111 2.07 -11.85 12.21
C LEU A 111 1.68 -10.38 12.01
N PHE A 112 2.41 -9.44 12.62
CA PHE A 112 2.12 -8.02 12.42
C PHE A 112 2.38 -7.58 10.99
N ILE A 113 3.47 -8.02 10.38
CA ILE A 113 3.80 -7.67 8.99
C ILE A 113 2.72 -8.18 8.04
N ASP A 114 2.27 -9.42 8.20
CA ASP A 114 1.38 -10.09 7.26
C ASP A 114 -0.09 -9.71 7.43
N LEU A 115 -0.52 -9.43 8.67
CA LEU A 115 -1.94 -9.31 8.98
C LEU A 115 -2.40 -7.88 9.30
N ARG A 116 -1.50 -6.95 9.67
CA ARG A 116 -1.89 -5.60 10.12
C ARG A 116 -2.72 -4.82 9.10
N TYR A 117 -2.36 -4.88 7.83
CA TYR A 117 -3.07 -4.15 6.78
C TYR A 117 -4.43 -4.79 6.45
N LEU A 118 -4.56 -6.10 6.62
CA LEU A 118 -5.82 -6.83 6.48
C LEU A 118 -6.75 -6.53 7.66
N LEU A 119 -6.22 -6.49 8.88
CA LEU A 119 -6.96 -6.03 10.05
C LEU A 119 -7.44 -4.59 9.87
N PHE A 120 -6.56 -3.70 9.42
CA PHE A 120 -6.92 -2.31 9.14
C PHE A 120 -8.02 -2.19 8.07
N PHE A 121 -7.95 -3.01 7.01
CA PHE A 121 -9.02 -3.10 6.02
C PHE A 121 -10.37 -3.45 6.66
N VAL A 122 -10.42 -4.47 7.53
CA VAL A 122 -11.67 -4.88 8.20
C VAL A 122 -12.20 -3.76 9.09
N LEU A 123 -11.33 -3.11 9.88
CA LEU A 123 -11.70 -1.99 10.75
C LEU A 123 -12.32 -0.83 9.96
N VAL A 124 -11.66 -0.40 8.87
CA VAL A 124 -12.15 0.68 8.01
C VAL A 124 -13.43 0.26 7.27
N TYR A 125 -13.51 -0.98 6.78
CA TYR A 125 -14.70 -1.52 6.14
C TYR A 125 -15.92 -1.46 7.08
N VAL A 126 -15.78 -1.93 8.31
CA VAL A 126 -16.84 -1.87 9.32
C VAL A 126 -17.21 -0.42 9.64
N ALA A 127 -16.22 0.45 9.81
CA ALA A 127 -16.44 1.86 10.09
C ALA A 127 -17.25 2.56 8.99
N ILE A 128 -16.92 2.35 7.72
CA ILE A 128 -17.64 2.97 6.61
C ILE A 128 -19.05 2.39 6.41
N MET A 129 -19.25 1.12 6.71
CA MET A 129 -20.58 0.48 6.69
C MET A 129 -21.50 1.05 7.78
N LEU A 130 -20.95 1.40 8.95
CA LEU A 130 -21.70 2.03 10.05
C LEU A 130 -21.82 3.55 9.86
N TYR A 131 -20.76 4.19 9.38
CA TYR A 131 -20.64 5.66 9.31
C TYR A 131 -20.20 6.12 7.92
N PRO A 132 -21.08 6.14 6.90
CA PRO A 132 -20.72 6.48 5.52
C PRO A 132 -20.09 7.88 5.36
N THR A 133 -20.37 8.81 6.28
CA THR A 133 -19.79 10.16 6.30
C THR A 133 -18.27 10.15 6.54
N LEU A 134 -17.74 9.08 7.13
CA LEU A 134 -16.30 8.88 7.33
C LEU A 134 -15.52 8.93 6.01
N ARG A 135 -16.13 8.51 4.89
CA ARG A 135 -15.46 8.54 3.58
C ARG A 135 -14.87 9.90 3.27
N ARG A 136 -15.64 10.98 3.52
CA ARG A 136 -15.16 12.33 3.24
C ARG A 136 -13.96 12.69 4.13
N ALA A 137 -14.05 12.43 5.42
CA ALA A 137 -12.97 12.70 6.36
C ALA A 137 -11.71 11.91 6.01
N ALA A 138 -11.84 10.61 5.73
CA ALA A 138 -10.71 9.76 5.36
C ALA A 138 -10.04 10.18 4.05
N VAL A 139 -10.81 10.61 3.03
CA VAL A 139 -10.25 11.15 1.79
C VAL A 139 -9.46 12.44 2.04
N TRP A 140 -9.96 13.34 2.88
CA TRP A 140 -9.20 14.53 3.27
C TRP A 140 -7.95 14.20 4.05
N THR A 141 -8.01 13.24 4.97
CA THR A 141 -6.86 12.74 5.73
C THR A 141 -5.80 12.14 4.79
N PHE A 142 -6.23 11.38 3.78
CA PHE A 142 -5.32 10.86 2.75
C PHE A 142 -4.60 12.00 2.00
N PHE A 143 -5.33 13.02 1.55
CA PHE A 143 -4.70 14.13 0.84
C PHE A 143 -3.83 15.01 1.74
N ALA A 144 -4.18 15.15 3.03
CA ALA A 144 -3.32 15.82 3.99
C ALA A 144 -1.99 15.06 4.18
N GLY A 145 -2.05 13.73 4.33
CA GLY A 145 -0.84 12.89 4.34
C GLY A 145 -0.04 12.99 3.06
N ALA A 146 -0.71 12.96 1.89
CA ALA A 146 -0.05 13.12 0.60
C ALA A 146 0.64 14.49 0.46
N PHE A 147 0.04 15.55 0.98
CA PHE A 147 0.66 16.87 1.03
C PHE A 147 1.94 16.87 1.88
N VAL A 148 1.92 16.27 3.05
CA VAL A 148 3.10 16.18 3.93
C VAL A 148 4.24 15.45 3.23
N VAL A 149 3.98 14.26 2.66
CA VAL A 149 4.98 13.48 1.94
C VAL A 149 5.53 14.26 0.73
N ALA A 150 4.64 14.84 -0.07
CA ALA A 150 5.01 15.58 -1.28
C ALA A 150 5.82 16.85 -0.96
N ALA A 151 5.36 17.63 0.03
CA ALA A 151 6.06 18.85 0.44
C ALA A 151 7.45 18.54 1.01
N PHE A 152 7.59 17.50 1.84
CA PHE A 152 8.88 17.13 2.37
C PHE A 152 9.82 16.56 1.30
N ALA A 153 9.29 15.81 0.30
CA ALA A 153 10.07 15.37 -0.84
C ALA A 153 10.63 16.56 -1.66
N LEU A 154 9.80 17.59 -1.90
CA LEU A 154 10.28 18.83 -2.54
C LEU A 154 11.37 19.52 -1.73
N LEU A 155 11.19 19.62 -0.42
CA LEU A 155 12.20 20.21 0.47
C LEU A 155 13.51 19.41 0.44
N GLN A 156 13.46 18.06 0.48
CA GLN A 156 14.66 17.21 0.43
C GLN A 156 15.42 17.34 -0.90
N VAL A 157 14.75 17.54 -2.01
CA VAL A 157 15.40 17.61 -3.32
C VAL A 157 15.96 19.01 -3.59
N PHE A 158 15.24 20.07 -3.20
CA PHE A 158 15.56 21.43 -3.67
C PHE A 158 16.11 22.37 -2.59
N VAL A 159 15.92 22.05 -1.29
CA VAL A 159 16.20 23.02 -0.21
C VAL A 159 17.10 22.45 0.87
N LEU A 160 16.84 21.21 1.33
CA LEU A 160 17.49 20.65 2.50
C LEU A 160 18.79 19.92 2.12
N PRO A 161 19.82 19.96 3.00
CA PRO A 161 20.97 19.08 2.87
C PRO A 161 20.56 17.59 2.88
N LYS A 162 21.31 16.75 2.15
CA LYS A 162 21.02 15.31 2.05
C LYS A 162 21.00 14.59 3.39
N GLU A 163 21.80 15.04 4.36
CA GLU A 163 21.89 14.49 5.71
C GLU A 163 20.84 15.03 6.69
N THR A 164 19.88 15.86 6.27
CA THR A 164 18.94 16.53 7.19
C THR A 164 18.23 15.59 8.16
N LEU A 165 17.91 14.38 7.72
CA LEU A 165 17.25 13.40 8.59
C LEU A 165 18.13 12.89 9.74
N GLN A 166 19.45 13.08 9.68
CA GLN A 166 20.36 12.72 10.80
C GLN A 166 20.04 13.51 12.08
N TYR A 167 19.56 14.75 11.95
CA TYR A 167 19.18 15.59 13.10
C TYR A 167 18.02 15.01 13.93
N ILE A 168 17.27 14.08 13.37
CA ILE A 168 16.17 13.37 14.08
C ILE A 168 16.49 11.90 14.33
N GLY A 169 17.77 11.51 14.28
CA GLY A 169 18.24 10.19 14.68
C GLY A 169 18.38 9.16 13.55
N TYR A 170 18.22 9.57 12.28
CA TYR A 170 18.49 8.68 11.16
C TYR A 170 19.98 8.40 11.02
N ASN A 171 20.35 7.13 10.93
CA ASN A 171 21.73 6.66 10.79
C ASN A 171 21.75 5.19 10.31
N LYS A 172 22.95 4.60 10.19
CA LYS A 172 23.13 3.22 9.72
C LYS A 172 22.50 2.15 10.62
N THR A 173 22.27 2.44 11.90
CA THR A 173 21.68 1.47 12.85
C THR A 173 20.15 1.61 12.96
N THR A 174 19.58 2.72 12.47
CA THR A 174 18.13 2.97 12.46
C THR A 174 17.59 2.88 11.02
N ILE A 175 17.44 4.00 10.37
CA ILE A 175 17.13 4.14 8.95
C ILE A 175 18.16 5.11 8.38
N GLU A 176 18.78 4.77 7.26
CA GLU A 176 19.71 5.70 6.63
C GLU A 176 18.99 6.97 6.15
N PRO A 177 19.59 8.17 6.33
CA PRO A 177 18.94 9.45 6.00
C PRO A 177 18.63 9.58 4.51
N TYR A 178 19.39 8.93 3.67
CA TYR A 178 19.20 8.76 2.23
C TYR A 178 19.90 7.46 1.79
N LEU A 179 19.55 6.95 0.64
CA LEU A 179 20.28 5.90 -0.04
C LEU A 179 20.91 6.47 -1.32
N THR A 180 21.68 5.63 -2.01
CA THR A 180 22.23 5.95 -3.32
C THR A 180 21.90 4.81 -4.29
N VAL A 181 21.94 5.08 -5.58
CA VAL A 181 21.85 4.04 -6.60
C VAL A 181 23.18 3.29 -6.65
N ASP A 182 23.18 2.01 -6.32
CA ASP A 182 24.36 1.13 -6.33
C ASP A 182 25.63 1.75 -5.68
N GLN A 183 25.41 2.44 -4.55
CA GLN A 183 26.46 3.16 -3.80
C GLN A 183 27.11 4.33 -4.54
N ASN A 184 26.54 4.77 -5.67
CA ASN A 184 27.02 5.94 -6.39
C ASN A 184 26.52 7.24 -5.72
N PRO A 185 27.41 8.09 -5.16
CA PRO A 185 27.04 9.29 -4.42
C PRO A 185 26.43 10.42 -5.28
N GLU A 186 26.50 10.32 -6.60
CA GLU A 186 25.89 11.27 -7.52
C GLU A 186 24.36 11.07 -7.64
N TYR A 187 23.88 9.85 -7.40
CA TYR A 187 22.46 9.49 -7.54
C TYR A 187 21.82 9.23 -6.18
N ILE A 188 21.44 10.31 -5.50
CA ILE A 188 20.85 10.29 -4.17
C ILE A 188 19.37 9.90 -4.25
N ARG A 189 18.97 8.89 -3.50
CA ARG A 189 17.60 8.41 -3.35
C ARG A 189 17.01 8.94 -2.05
N ILE A 190 15.96 9.73 -2.12
CA ILE A 190 15.29 10.30 -0.94
C ILE A 190 14.30 9.35 -0.32
N ASN A 191 14.04 9.52 0.98
CA ASN A 191 13.03 8.78 1.74
C ASN A 191 11.74 9.57 1.92
N SER A 192 11.79 10.88 1.81
CA SER A 192 10.76 11.78 2.35
C SER A 192 10.47 11.43 3.82
N THR A 193 9.21 11.33 4.20
CA THR A 193 8.78 10.89 5.53
C THR A 193 8.57 9.38 5.63
N LEU A 194 8.90 8.61 4.61
CA LEU A 194 8.74 7.17 4.59
C LEU A 194 10.02 6.44 5.01
N ARG A 195 9.94 5.14 5.16
CA ARG A 195 11.03 4.28 5.61
C ARG A 195 12.18 4.16 4.60
N GLY A 196 11.91 4.46 3.32
CA GLY A 196 12.92 4.33 2.27
C GLY A 196 12.42 4.74 0.90
N PRO A 197 13.32 4.75 -0.12
CA PRO A 197 12.98 5.23 -1.45
C PRO A 197 11.95 4.34 -2.17
N ASN A 198 12.04 3.01 -2.06
CA ASN A 198 11.08 2.11 -2.71
C ASN A 198 9.65 2.28 -2.16
N PRO A 199 9.42 2.32 -0.82
CA PRO A 199 8.15 2.75 -0.25
C PRO A 199 7.67 4.12 -0.73
N LEU A 200 8.56 5.10 -0.83
CA LEU A 200 8.23 6.43 -1.33
C LEU A 200 7.71 6.39 -2.76
N GLY A 201 8.40 5.66 -3.64
CA GLY A 201 7.96 5.46 -5.02
C GLY A 201 6.59 4.77 -5.10
N ALA A 202 6.39 3.70 -4.34
CA ALA A 202 5.11 2.96 -4.29
C ALA A 202 3.96 3.84 -3.75
N TYR A 203 4.21 4.66 -2.73
CA TYR A 203 3.24 5.63 -2.21
C TYR A 203 2.88 6.68 -3.27
N ALA A 204 3.88 7.21 -3.98
CA ALA A 204 3.66 8.17 -5.05
C ALA A 204 2.77 7.59 -6.18
N VAL A 205 2.92 6.30 -6.51
CA VAL A 205 2.01 5.59 -7.45
C VAL A 205 0.56 5.67 -6.99
N ILE A 206 0.28 5.42 -5.70
CA ILE A 206 -1.09 5.49 -5.16
C ILE A 206 -1.63 6.91 -5.32
N VAL A 207 -0.88 7.92 -4.88
CA VAL A 207 -1.30 9.32 -4.89
C VAL A 207 -1.55 9.80 -6.32
N LEU A 208 -0.61 9.57 -7.24
CA LEU A 208 -0.72 9.99 -8.63
C LEU A 208 -1.89 9.31 -9.35
N ALA A 209 -2.10 8.00 -9.14
CA ALA A 209 -3.23 7.28 -9.74
C ALA A 209 -4.58 7.82 -9.23
N VAL A 210 -4.71 8.07 -7.92
CA VAL A 210 -5.93 8.62 -7.32
C VAL A 210 -6.20 10.04 -7.83
N LEU A 211 -5.18 10.90 -7.89
CA LEU A 211 -5.30 12.27 -8.41
C LEU A 211 -5.64 12.28 -9.89
N PHE A 212 -5.00 11.45 -10.69
CA PHE A 212 -5.27 11.37 -12.13
C PHE A 212 -6.67 10.86 -12.43
N ALA A 213 -7.15 9.85 -11.71
CA ALA A 213 -8.53 9.38 -11.80
C ALA A 213 -9.53 10.47 -11.39
N ALA A 214 -9.23 11.22 -10.32
CA ALA A 214 -10.05 12.34 -9.88
C ALA A 214 -10.08 13.46 -10.95
N TRP A 215 -8.94 13.83 -11.50
CA TRP A 215 -8.85 14.85 -12.54
C TRP A 215 -9.69 14.52 -13.78
N LEU A 216 -9.70 13.26 -14.20
CA LEU A 216 -10.48 12.82 -15.37
C LEU A 216 -11.99 12.69 -15.10
N ARG A 217 -12.41 12.48 -13.85
CA ARG A 217 -13.80 12.17 -13.49
C ARG A 217 -14.55 13.31 -12.80
N VAL A 218 -13.87 14.23 -12.14
CA VAL A 218 -14.49 15.35 -11.41
C VAL A 218 -14.69 16.52 -12.35
N LYS A 219 -15.96 16.88 -12.61
CA LYS A 219 -16.32 17.93 -13.59
C LYS A 219 -15.96 19.36 -13.20
N LYS A 220 -15.72 19.64 -11.92
CA LYS A 220 -15.28 20.96 -11.43
C LYS A 220 -14.24 20.76 -10.34
N PRO A 221 -12.95 20.80 -10.67
CA PRO A 221 -11.89 20.80 -9.66
C PRO A 221 -12.06 22.08 -8.82
N ASN A 222 -12.17 21.89 -7.49
CA ASN A 222 -12.23 23.02 -6.57
C ASN A 222 -10.90 23.79 -6.65
N ARG A 223 -10.94 25.13 -6.64
CA ARG A 223 -9.80 26.04 -6.83
C ARG A 223 -8.77 26.06 -5.68
N GLN A 224 -8.59 25.00 -4.94
CA GLN A 224 -7.43 24.87 -4.04
C GLN A 224 -6.18 24.53 -4.85
N SER A 225 -5.83 25.41 -5.80
CA SER A 225 -4.83 25.15 -6.82
C SER A 225 -3.43 24.87 -6.25
N LEU A 226 -3.01 25.60 -5.21
CA LEU A 226 -1.64 25.48 -4.66
C LEU A 226 -1.41 24.14 -3.96
N VAL A 227 -2.31 23.73 -3.06
CA VAL A 227 -2.18 22.45 -2.32
C VAL A 227 -2.18 21.26 -3.28
N ILE A 228 -3.10 21.25 -4.25
CA ILE A 228 -3.15 20.20 -5.27
C ILE A 228 -1.88 20.20 -6.12
N SER A 229 -1.39 21.38 -6.50
CA SER A 229 -0.14 21.52 -7.28
C SER A 229 1.07 20.98 -6.50
N VAL A 230 1.19 21.28 -5.20
CA VAL A 230 2.25 20.74 -4.34
C VAL A 230 2.16 19.21 -4.28
N ILE A 231 0.95 18.65 -4.10
CA ILE A 231 0.79 17.19 -4.05
C ILE A 231 1.17 16.57 -5.39
N VAL A 232 0.72 17.11 -6.52
CA VAL A 232 1.04 16.57 -7.85
C VAL A 232 2.53 16.65 -8.13
N ILE A 233 3.10 17.85 -8.06
CA ILE A 233 4.52 18.08 -8.38
C ILE A 233 5.41 17.32 -7.41
N GLY A 234 5.12 17.42 -6.10
CA GLY A 234 5.89 16.71 -5.08
C GLY A 234 5.81 15.18 -5.20
N SER A 235 4.67 14.63 -5.62
CA SER A 235 4.56 13.19 -5.88
C SER A 235 5.32 12.76 -7.13
N PHE A 236 5.37 13.58 -8.18
CA PHE A 236 6.26 13.33 -9.33
C PHE A 236 7.73 13.40 -8.94
N VAL A 237 8.14 14.41 -8.15
CA VAL A 237 9.49 14.52 -7.63
C VAL A 237 9.83 13.34 -6.72
N ALA A 238 8.92 12.94 -5.83
CA ALA A 238 9.07 11.77 -4.97
C ALA A 238 9.27 10.48 -5.78
N LEU A 239 8.44 10.28 -6.81
CA LEU A 239 8.55 9.12 -7.70
C LEU A 239 9.89 9.11 -8.43
N TRP A 240 10.31 10.25 -8.98
CA TRP A 240 11.59 10.39 -9.69
C TRP A 240 12.78 10.22 -8.75
N ALA A 241 12.86 11.00 -7.68
CA ALA A 241 13.97 10.99 -6.75
C ALA A 241 14.04 9.75 -5.84
N SER A 242 13.02 8.89 -5.91
CA SER A 242 13.09 7.54 -5.33
C SER A 242 14.05 6.63 -6.11
N TYR A 243 14.29 6.92 -7.37
CA TYR A 243 15.02 6.03 -8.31
C TYR A 243 14.52 4.58 -8.27
N SER A 244 13.23 4.38 -7.98
CA SER A 244 12.62 3.06 -7.95
C SER A 244 12.08 2.70 -9.33
N ARG A 245 12.82 1.87 -10.08
CA ARG A 245 12.42 1.38 -11.42
C ARG A 245 11.06 0.69 -11.41
N SER A 246 10.82 -0.14 -10.38
CA SER A 246 9.54 -0.83 -10.19
C SER A 246 8.39 0.14 -9.97
N ALA A 247 8.60 1.23 -9.22
CA ALA A 247 7.58 2.25 -9.00
C ALA A 247 7.30 3.09 -10.27
N LEU A 248 8.32 3.42 -11.06
CA LEU A 248 8.13 4.09 -12.35
C LEU A 248 7.31 3.24 -13.32
N LEU A 249 7.63 1.94 -13.42
CA LEU A 249 6.85 0.99 -14.23
C LEU A 249 5.40 0.88 -13.71
N ALA A 250 5.23 0.77 -12.40
CA ALA A 250 3.91 0.70 -11.77
C ALA A 250 3.07 1.96 -12.00
N ALA A 251 3.67 3.15 -11.94
CA ALA A 251 3.01 4.42 -12.25
C ALA A 251 2.52 4.43 -13.71
N PHE A 252 3.37 4.02 -14.63
CA PHE A 252 3.00 3.91 -16.05
C PHE A 252 1.82 2.95 -16.25
N VAL A 253 1.87 1.75 -15.66
CA VAL A 253 0.79 0.75 -15.75
C VAL A 253 -0.50 1.31 -15.14
N ALA A 254 -0.44 1.94 -13.96
CA ALA A 254 -1.62 2.52 -13.32
C ALA A 254 -2.27 3.61 -14.17
N ILE A 255 -1.48 4.52 -14.75
CA ILE A 255 -1.97 5.56 -15.64
C ILE A 255 -2.58 4.95 -16.91
N ALA A 256 -1.92 3.96 -17.53
CA ALA A 256 -2.42 3.26 -18.70
C ALA A 256 -3.78 2.59 -18.44
N VAL A 257 -3.95 1.95 -17.28
CA VAL A 257 -5.21 1.36 -16.83
C VAL A 257 -6.31 2.42 -16.71
N ILE A 258 -6.02 3.57 -16.08
CA ILE A 258 -7.00 4.66 -15.94
C ILE A 258 -7.42 5.18 -17.31
N VAL A 259 -6.46 5.45 -18.19
CA VAL A 259 -6.72 5.91 -19.56
C VAL A 259 -7.58 4.90 -20.33
N ALA A 260 -7.23 3.62 -20.26
CA ALA A 260 -7.99 2.55 -20.93
C ALA A 260 -9.45 2.48 -20.44
N VAL A 261 -9.67 2.62 -19.11
CA VAL A 261 -11.02 2.59 -18.51
C VAL A 261 -11.84 3.82 -18.86
N VAL A 262 -11.23 5.01 -18.81
CA VAL A 262 -11.94 6.29 -19.03
C VAL A 262 -12.24 6.52 -20.51
N ALA A 263 -11.28 6.29 -21.36
CA ALA A 263 -11.43 6.48 -22.79
C ALA A 263 -12.26 5.35 -23.46
N GLY A 264 -12.22 4.14 -22.86
CA GLY A 264 -13.04 3.01 -23.30
C GLY A 264 -12.95 2.77 -24.80
N LYS A 265 -14.11 2.56 -25.46
CA LYS A 265 -14.20 2.36 -26.92
C LYS A 265 -13.82 3.59 -27.77
N ARG A 266 -13.61 4.77 -27.13
CA ARG A 266 -13.22 6.01 -27.83
C ARG A 266 -11.73 6.04 -28.17
N ILE A 267 -10.91 5.20 -27.53
CA ILE A 267 -9.51 5.05 -27.94
C ILE A 267 -9.48 4.37 -29.29
N SER A 268 -9.13 5.14 -30.32
CA SER A 268 -8.95 4.58 -31.65
C SER A 268 -7.77 3.60 -31.66
N ARG A 269 -7.82 2.59 -32.53
CA ARG A 269 -6.70 1.66 -32.76
C ARG A 269 -5.36 2.42 -32.99
N ARG A 270 -5.45 3.63 -33.56
CA ARG A 270 -4.29 4.50 -33.80
C ARG A 270 -3.59 4.92 -32.53
N ILE A 271 -4.34 5.22 -31.44
CA ILE A 271 -3.74 5.62 -30.13
C ILE A 271 -2.97 4.45 -29.52
N TRP A 272 -3.51 3.23 -29.61
CA TRP A 272 -2.79 2.03 -29.17
C TRP A 272 -1.54 1.77 -29.99
N LEU A 273 -1.59 2.00 -31.31
CA LEU A 273 -0.40 1.94 -32.17
C LEU A 273 0.62 3.01 -31.79
N VAL A 274 0.20 4.25 -31.56
CA VAL A 274 1.11 5.34 -31.11
C VAL A 274 1.75 5.00 -29.78
N LEU A 275 0.98 4.50 -28.80
CA LEU A 275 1.53 4.05 -27.51
C LEU A 275 2.53 2.90 -27.70
N GLY A 276 2.21 1.91 -28.50
CA GLY A 276 3.11 0.79 -28.81
C GLY A 276 4.39 1.26 -29.48
N VAL A 277 4.29 2.13 -30.48
CA VAL A 277 5.44 2.74 -31.18
C VAL A 277 6.26 3.58 -30.19
N SER A 278 5.61 4.38 -29.32
CA SER A 278 6.32 5.17 -28.30
C SER A 278 7.12 4.30 -27.31
N ILE A 279 6.56 3.15 -26.93
CA ILE A 279 7.28 2.17 -26.09
C ILE A 279 8.50 1.61 -26.82
N ILE A 280 8.33 1.21 -28.10
CA ILE A 280 9.43 0.68 -28.92
C ILE A 280 10.51 1.75 -29.13
N VAL A 281 10.10 2.98 -29.45
CA VAL A 281 11.05 4.11 -29.64
C VAL A 281 11.74 4.41 -28.31
N GLY A 282 11.00 4.46 -27.18
CA GLY A 282 11.59 4.66 -25.85
C GLY A 282 12.60 3.57 -25.49
N ALA A 283 12.28 2.30 -25.75
CA ALA A 283 13.22 1.18 -25.55
C ALA A 283 14.44 1.30 -26.49
N GLY A 284 14.25 1.72 -27.73
CA GLY A 284 15.34 1.97 -28.69
C GLY A 284 16.26 3.12 -28.25
N LEU A 285 15.69 4.21 -27.72
CA LEU A 285 16.46 5.34 -27.19
C LEU A 285 17.24 4.93 -25.91
N LEU A 286 16.63 4.13 -25.01
CA LEU A 286 17.33 3.58 -23.86
C LEU A 286 18.47 2.64 -24.28
N TYR A 287 18.25 1.82 -25.29
CA TYR A 287 19.29 0.94 -25.84
C TYR A 287 20.41 1.74 -26.52
N ALA A 288 20.07 2.76 -27.30
CA ALA A 288 21.06 3.64 -27.94
C ALA A 288 21.87 4.48 -26.94
N GLY A 289 21.20 4.89 -25.83
CA GLY A 289 21.83 5.64 -24.73
C GLY A 289 22.43 4.78 -23.63
N ARG A 290 22.47 3.46 -23.77
CA ARG A 290 22.87 2.52 -22.71
C ARG A 290 24.25 2.77 -22.12
N ASP A 291 25.14 3.38 -22.89
CA ASP A 291 26.53 3.68 -22.50
C ASP A 291 26.68 5.09 -21.88
N THR A 292 25.57 5.86 -21.78
CA THR A 292 25.58 7.13 -21.04
C THR A 292 25.52 6.87 -19.54
N ASP A 293 26.20 7.70 -18.74
CA ASP A 293 26.30 7.55 -17.29
C ASP A 293 24.94 7.39 -16.62
N PHE A 294 23.95 8.19 -17.02
CA PHE A 294 22.60 8.12 -16.45
C PHE A 294 21.90 6.80 -16.78
N VAL A 295 21.89 6.37 -18.04
CA VAL A 295 21.22 5.12 -18.43
C VAL A 295 21.95 3.92 -17.85
N SER A 296 23.27 3.89 -17.93
CA SER A 296 24.10 2.81 -17.40
C SER A 296 23.92 2.66 -15.87
N ASN A 297 24.09 3.76 -15.13
CA ASN A 297 24.11 3.70 -13.67
C ASN A 297 22.71 3.69 -13.05
N VAL A 298 21.73 4.43 -13.62
CA VAL A 298 20.41 4.60 -13.00
C VAL A 298 19.37 3.64 -13.55
N ILE A 299 19.36 3.43 -14.88
CA ILE A 299 18.34 2.58 -15.52
C ILE A 299 18.78 1.11 -15.56
N LEU A 300 20.03 0.87 -15.98
CA LEU A 300 20.55 -0.48 -16.18
C LEU A 300 21.24 -1.04 -14.93
N HIS A 301 21.66 -0.18 -13.98
CA HIS A 301 22.45 -0.55 -12.81
C HIS A 301 23.76 -1.29 -13.18
N ASN A 302 24.41 -0.85 -14.26
CA ASN A 302 25.71 -1.34 -14.70
C ASN A 302 26.80 -0.41 -14.18
N ASN A 303 27.14 -0.49 -12.88
CA ASN A 303 28.15 0.36 -12.27
C ASN A 303 29.60 -0.19 -12.45
N ALA A 304 29.99 -0.51 -13.67
CA ALA A 304 31.33 -1.01 -13.98
C ALA A 304 32.46 -0.04 -13.60
N THR A 305 32.17 1.26 -13.48
CA THR A 305 33.16 2.34 -13.27
C THR A 305 33.31 2.78 -11.82
N THR A 306 32.36 2.55 -10.94
CA THR A 306 32.37 3.04 -9.56
C THR A 306 32.83 2.03 -8.51
N GLY A 307 33.19 0.83 -8.92
CA GLY A 307 33.77 -0.19 -8.02
C GLY A 307 32.80 -0.75 -6.97
N ALA A 308 31.51 -0.52 -7.10
CA ALA A 308 30.52 -1.16 -6.25
C ALA A 308 30.55 -2.67 -6.51
N SER A 309 30.94 -3.44 -5.49
CA SER A 309 31.03 -4.90 -5.53
C SER A 309 29.64 -5.60 -5.59
N VAL A 310 28.54 -4.83 -5.66
CA VAL A 310 27.19 -5.33 -5.59
C VAL A 310 26.49 -5.11 -6.93
N ASP A 311 26.34 -6.17 -7.70
CA ASP A 311 25.43 -6.20 -8.84
C ASP A 311 24.00 -6.38 -8.33
N SER A 312 23.25 -5.27 -8.26
CA SER A 312 21.86 -5.25 -7.81
C SER A 312 20.96 -6.15 -8.67
N ASN A 313 21.21 -6.25 -9.98
CA ASN A 313 20.41 -7.09 -10.88
C ASN A 313 20.68 -8.58 -10.63
N ALA A 314 21.93 -8.97 -10.41
CA ALA A 314 22.30 -10.34 -10.05
C ALA A 314 21.72 -10.72 -8.68
N GLY A 315 21.72 -9.80 -7.71
CA GLY A 315 21.08 -9.95 -6.40
C GLY A 315 19.58 -10.23 -6.52
N HIS A 316 18.85 -9.42 -7.28
CA HIS A 316 17.43 -9.65 -7.52
C HIS A 316 17.15 -10.97 -8.26
N ALA A 317 17.94 -11.32 -9.27
CA ALA A 317 17.78 -12.57 -10.01
C ALA A 317 18.03 -13.80 -9.12
N SER A 318 19.05 -13.75 -8.26
CA SER A 318 19.34 -14.83 -7.31
C SER A 318 18.28 -14.98 -6.25
N SER A 319 17.77 -13.87 -5.69
CA SER A 319 16.65 -13.86 -4.74
C SER A 319 15.38 -14.43 -5.34
N LEU A 320 15.07 -14.09 -6.60
CA LEU A 320 13.92 -14.63 -7.31
C LEU A 320 14.06 -16.15 -7.51
N LYS A 321 15.22 -16.61 -7.96
CA LYS A 321 15.50 -18.04 -8.15
C LYS A 321 15.40 -18.82 -6.83
N ASP A 322 16.03 -18.32 -5.77
CA ASP A 322 15.96 -18.95 -4.44
C ASP A 322 14.51 -18.99 -3.93
N GLY A 323 13.75 -17.92 -4.10
CA GLY A 323 12.34 -17.87 -3.72
C GLY A 323 11.48 -18.89 -4.48
N VAL A 324 11.69 -19.08 -5.78
CA VAL A 324 11.00 -20.10 -6.60
C VAL A 324 11.38 -21.51 -6.15
N ASP A 325 12.67 -21.76 -5.93
CA ASP A 325 13.17 -23.06 -5.46
C ASP A 325 12.61 -23.42 -4.07
N ARG A 326 12.51 -22.43 -3.17
CA ARG A 326 11.88 -22.59 -1.84
C ARG A 326 10.39 -22.88 -1.96
N MET A 327 9.67 -22.12 -2.77
CA MET A 327 8.24 -22.36 -3.02
C MET A 327 7.97 -23.76 -3.55
N ALA A 328 8.84 -24.28 -4.45
CA ALA A 328 8.69 -25.62 -5.00
C ALA A 328 8.97 -26.73 -3.97
N ARG A 329 9.97 -26.53 -3.09
CA ARG A 329 10.40 -27.53 -2.10
C ARG A 329 9.63 -27.48 -0.78
N GLN A 330 8.94 -26.37 -0.49
CA GLN A 330 8.26 -26.12 0.77
C GLN A 330 6.77 -25.86 0.57
N PRO A 331 5.97 -26.86 0.16
CA PRO A 331 4.54 -26.68 -0.15
C PRO A 331 3.70 -26.20 1.05
N LEU A 332 4.14 -26.49 2.28
CA LEU A 332 3.49 -26.00 3.51
C LEU A 332 4.08 -24.68 4.01
N GLY A 333 5.13 -24.17 3.35
CA GLY A 333 5.88 -22.99 3.78
C GLY A 333 6.94 -23.30 4.84
N ALA A 334 7.64 -22.26 5.27
CA ALA A 334 8.63 -22.31 6.35
C ALA A 334 8.12 -21.70 7.67
N GLY A 335 6.91 -21.14 7.66
CA GLY A 335 6.27 -20.55 8.82
C GLY A 335 6.34 -19.02 8.86
N VAL A 336 5.44 -18.46 9.64
CA VAL A 336 5.28 -17.00 9.81
C VAL A 336 6.52 -16.42 10.49
N GLY A 337 7.08 -15.34 9.91
CA GLY A 337 8.31 -14.71 10.39
C GLY A 337 9.61 -15.37 9.89
N SER A 338 9.53 -16.32 8.96
CA SER A 338 10.70 -17.01 8.41
C SER A 338 11.41 -16.22 7.30
N THR A 339 10.84 -15.10 6.84
CA THR A 339 11.47 -14.24 5.82
C THR A 339 11.31 -12.75 6.12
N GLY A 340 12.02 -11.90 5.36
CA GLY A 340 12.00 -10.46 5.50
C GLY A 340 12.57 -9.97 6.85
N SER A 341 12.13 -8.78 7.29
CA SER A 341 12.63 -8.18 8.53
C SER A 341 12.30 -8.97 9.81
N ALA A 342 11.25 -9.79 9.79
CA ALA A 342 10.92 -10.66 10.91
C ALA A 342 11.97 -11.76 11.11
N SER A 343 12.51 -12.32 10.04
CA SER A 343 13.52 -13.38 10.10
C SER A 343 14.86 -12.94 10.71
N LEU A 344 15.11 -11.62 10.77
CA LEU A 344 16.28 -11.07 11.47
C LEU A 344 16.27 -11.34 13.00
N TYR A 345 15.11 -11.61 13.55
CA TYR A 345 14.95 -12.02 14.95
C TYR A 345 14.99 -13.55 15.13
N GLY A 346 15.08 -14.30 14.03
CA GLY A 346 15.19 -15.77 14.01
C GLY A 346 16.63 -16.24 13.85
N ASN A 347 16.82 -17.56 13.77
CA ASN A 347 18.12 -18.17 13.69
C ASN A 347 18.74 -18.18 12.27
N GLN A 348 17.91 -18.03 11.24
CA GLN A 348 18.32 -18.09 9.84
C GLN A 348 17.61 -16.99 9.05
N PRO A 349 18.20 -15.78 8.98
CA PRO A 349 17.62 -14.70 8.20
C PRO A 349 17.51 -15.06 6.72
N VAL A 350 16.30 -14.91 6.16
CA VAL A 350 16.04 -15.11 4.73
C VAL A 350 15.37 -13.85 4.20
N ILE A 351 15.86 -13.30 3.10
CA ILE A 351 15.29 -12.13 2.44
C ILE A 351 14.80 -12.55 1.05
N ILE A 352 13.51 -12.46 0.83
CA ILE A 352 12.88 -12.75 -0.47
C ILE A 352 12.34 -11.43 -1.04
N GLU A 353 12.88 -11.02 -2.17
CA GLU A 353 12.54 -9.76 -2.84
C GLU A 353 11.40 -9.89 -3.86
N ASN A 354 10.35 -10.59 -3.51
CA ASN A 354 9.13 -10.74 -4.30
C ASN A 354 7.97 -11.01 -3.34
N GLN A 355 6.92 -10.21 -3.41
CA GLN A 355 5.79 -10.30 -2.47
C GLN A 355 5.10 -11.67 -2.52
N PHE A 356 4.97 -12.24 -3.69
CA PHE A 356 4.23 -13.49 -3.87
C PHE A 356 5.04 -14.68 -3.38
N LEU A 357 6.35 -14.68 -3.65
CA LEU A 357 7.27 -15.69 -3.14
C LEU A 357 7.51 -15.56 -1.63
N PHE A 358 7.50 -14.31 -1.11
CA PHE A 358 7.50 -14.03 0.32
C PHE A 358 6.36 -14.77 1.02
N ILE A 359 5.13 -14.56 0.53
CA ILE A 359 3.94 -15.20 1.10
C ILE A 359 3.98 -16.72 0.92
N ALA A 360 4.40 -17.20 -0.27
CA ALA A 360 4.52 -18.62 -0.52
C ALA A 360 5.55 -19.29 0.40
N HIS A 361 6.64 -18.59 0.71
CA HIS A 361 7.65 -19.10 1.65
C HIS A 361 7.12 -19.19 3.08
N GLU A 362 6.37 -18.20 3.57
CA GLU A 362 5.86 -18.21 4.94
C GLU A 362 4.65 -19.14 5.12
N SER A 363 3.69 -19.07 4.20
CA SER A 363 2.38 -19.72 4.38
C SER A 363 2.08 -20.85 3.39
N GLY A 364 3.08 -21.25 2.61
CA GLY A 364 2.98 -22.34 1.63
C GLY A 364 2.03 -22.05 0.47
N TRP A 365 1.73 -23.08 -0.31
CA TRP A 365 0.86 -22.96 -1.48
C TRP A 365 -0.57 -22.60 -1.13
N ILE A 366 -1.04 -23.05 0.03
CA ILE A 366 -2.41 -22.73 0.51
C ILE A 366 -2.49 -21.24 0.81
N GLY A 367 -1.58 -20.69 1.60
CA GLY A 367 -1.56 -19.27 1.93
C GLY A 367 -1.35 -18.39 0.70
N PHE A 368 -0.44 -18.78 -0.20
CA PHE A 368 -0.26 -18.13 -1.49
C PHE A 368 -1.56 -18.10 -2.30
N GLY A 369 -2.24 -19.24 -2.46
CA GLY A 369 -3.50 -19.33 -3.20
C GLY A 369 -4.61 -18.47 -2.58
N VAL A 370 -4.74 -18.48 -1.24
CA VAL A 370 -5.70 -17.64 -0.52
C VAL A 370 -5.38 -16.16 -0.69
N PHE A 371 -4.12 -15.75 -0.66
CA PHE A 371 -3.72 -14.37 -0.86
C PHE A 371 -3.99 -13.87 -2.29
N ILE A 372 -3.70 -14.69 -3.30
CA ILE A 372 -4.04 -14.40 -4.71
C ILE A 372 -5.56 -14.22 -4.86
N TYR A 373 -6.33 -15.13 -4.27
CA TYR A 373 -7.78 -15.05 -4.29
C TYR A 373 -8.32 -13.80 -3.58
N LEU A 374 -7.76 -13.46 -2.42
CA LEU A 374 -8.07 -12.23 -1.69
C LEU A 374 -7.81 -10.98 -2.55
N THR A 375 -6.62 -10.90 -3.14
CA THR A 375 -6.23 -9.80 -4.04
C THR A 375 -7.20 -9.70 -5.22
N PHE A 376 -7.54 -10.82 -5.85
CA PHE A 376 -8.53 -10.85 -6.93
C PHE A 376 -9.91 -10.35 -6.48
N LEU A 377 -10.41 -10.78 -5.31
CA LEU A 377 -11.70 -10.33 -4.79
C LEU A 377 -11.73 -8.82 -4.55
N VAL A 378 -10.67 -8.27 -3.95
CA VAL A 378 -10.55 -6.82 -3.69
C VAL A 378 -10.49 -6.05 -5.02
N GLN A 379 -9.63 -6.45 -5.94
CA GLN A 379 -9.53 -5.82 -7.26
C GLN A 379 -10.85 -5.92 -8.05
N ARG A 380 -11.52 -7.06 -8.02
CA ARG A 380 -12.85 -7.23 -8.64
C ARG A 380 -13.89 -6.29 -8.02
N ALA A 381 -13.89 -6.14 -6.69
CA ALA A 381 -14.82 -5.23 -6.01
C ALA A 381 -14.57 -3.76 -6.38
N LEU A 382 -13.31 -3.34 -6.47
CA LEU A 382 -12.90 -2.02 -6.95
C LEU A 382 -13.28 -1.82 -8.42
N TRP A 383 -13.01 -2.80 -9.28
CA TRP A 383 -13.37 -2.76 -10.71
C TRP A 383 -14.86 -2.59 -10.94
N ARG A 384 -15.72 -3.24 -10.17
CA ARG A 384 -17.17 -3.08 -10.26
C ARG A 384 -17.63 -1.65 -9.99
N ARG A 385 -16.85 -0.90 -9.20
CA ARG A 385 -17.12 0.49 -8.81
C ARG A 385 -16.27 1.52 -9.56
N ARG A 386 -15.61 1.14 -10.64
CA ARG A 386 -14.69 1.99 -11.42
C ARG A 386 -15.30 3.26 -12.02
N ALA A 387 -16.62 3.43 -11.96
CA ALA A 387 -17.27 4.70 -12.29
C ALA A 387 -16.98 5.80 -11.25
N ASP A 388 -16.77 5.42 -9.98
CA ASP A 388 -16.29 6.32 -8.92
C ASP A 388 -14.79 6.59 -9.13
N TRP A 389 -14.38 7.85 -9.03
CA TRP A 389 -13.00 8.27 -9.25
C TRP A 389 -12.02 7.65 -8.26
N LEU A 390 -12.43 7.55 -6.96
CA LEU A 390 -11.58 6.95 -5.93
C LEU A 390 -11.41 5.44 -6.18
N ALA A 391 -12.51 4.76 -6.52
CA ALA A 391 -12.46 3.34 -6.88
C ALA A 391 -11.54 3.07 -8.07
N LEU A 392 -11.61 3.92 -9.11
CA LEU A 392 -10.75 3.79 -10.29
C LEU A 392 -9.28 4.03 -9.93
N GLY A 393 -8.97 5.07 -9.15
CA GLY A 393 -7.60 5.37 -8.74
C GLY A 393 -7.00 4.27 -7.86
N VAL A 394 -7.78 3.75 -6.89
CA VAL A 394 -7.34 2.65 -6.01
C VAL A 394 -7.21 1.34 -6.78
N PHE A 395 -8.12 1.04 -7.70
CA PHE A 395 -8.00 -0.12 -8.59
C PHE A 395 -6.71 -0.07 -9.42
N ALA A 396 -6.49 1.05 -10.11
CA ALA A 396 -5.34 1.20 -10.99
C ALA A 396 -4.01 1.21 -10.23
N SER A 397 -3.94 1.91 -9.10
CA SER A 397 -2.76 1.83 -8.21
C SER A 397 -2.54 0.42 -7.68
N GLY A 398 -3.60 -0.33 -7.37
CA GLY A 398 -3.49 -1.72 -6.96
C GLY A 398 -2.88 -2.62 -8.04
N VAL A 399 -3.25 -2.41 -9.31
CA VAL A 399 -2.57 -3.10 -10.44
C VAL A 399 -1.10 -2.69 -10.50
N GLY A 400 -0.77 -1.41 -10.33
CA GLY A 400 0.62 -0.95 -10.23
C GLY A 400 1.40 -1.58 -9.07
N LEU A 401 0.78 -1.65 -7.88
CA LEU A 401 1.41 -2.29 -6.71
C LEU A 401 1.60 -3.81 -6.87
N ILE A 402 0.73 -4.49 -7.63
CA ILE A 402 0.95 -5.89 -8.03
C ILE A 402 2.22 -6.00 -8.88
N VAL A 403 2.46 -5.07 -9.81
CA VAL A 403 3.70 -5.03 -10.61
C VAL A 403 4.92 -4.81 -9.71
N ILE A 404 4.86 -3.89 -8.74
CA ILE A 404 5.93 -3.75 -7.74
C ILE A 404 6.12 -5.06 -6.96
N GLY A 405 5.02 -5.69 -6.56
CA GLY A 405 5.02 -6.94 -5.80
C GLY A 405 5.72 -8.11 -6.50
N LEU A 406 5.81 -8.11 -7.83
CA LEU A 406 6.60 -9.09 -8.60
C LEU A 406 8.12 -8.88 -8.45
N LEU A 407 8.55 -7.71 -7.97
CA LEU A 407 9.96 -7.32 -7.88
C LEU A 407 10.41 -7.04 -6.44
N LEU A 408 9.49 -6.61 -5.56
CA LEU A 408 9.75 -6.22 -4.18
C LEU A 408 8.56 -6.58 -3.28
N PRO A 409 8.77 -6.89 -1.98
CA PRO A 409 7.67 -7.17 -1.04
C PRO A 409 6.96 -5.88 -0.63
N VAL A 410 6.02 -5.41 -1.44
CA VAL A 410 5.36 -4.09 -1.32
C VAL A 410 4.45 -3.96 -0.08
N TRP A 411 3.82 -5.05 0.37
CA TRP A 411 2.90 -5.02 1.52
C TRP A 411 3.61 -5.11 2.87
N VAL A 412 4.91 -5.38 2.86
CA VAL A 412 5.74 -5.34 4.07
C VAL A 412 5.92 -3.90 4.58
N ASP A 413 5.81 -2.91 3.69
CA ASP A 413 5.85 -1.50 4.10
C ASP A 413 4.54 -1.04 4.72
N ASP A 414 4.63 -0.52 5.93
CA ASP A 414 3.49 -0.09 6.74
C ASP A 414 2.65 0.98 6.06
N THR A 415 3.31 2.01 5.53
CA THR A 415 2.64 3.18 4.95
C THR A 415 1.90 2.81 3.68
N VAL A 416 2.58 2.12 2.76
CA VAL A 416 1.99 1.71 1.49
C VAL A 416 0.80 0.77 1.71
N ALA A 417 0.99 -0.24 2.58
CA ALA A 417 -0.02 -1.25 2.86
C ALA A 417 -1.26 -0.64 3.55
N ILE A 418 -1.09 0.10 4.64
CA ILE A 418 -2.21 0.69 5.39
C ILE A 418 -2.97 1.70 4.53
N ILE A 419 -2.27 2.52 3.74
CA ILE A 419 -2.92 3.51 2.87
C ILE A 419 -3.72 2.83 1.77
N TRP A 420 -3.13 1.90 1.04
CA TRP A 420 -3.84 1.27 -0.08
C TRP A 420 -5.03 0.41 0.39
N TRP A 421 -4.82 -0.47 1.38
CA TRP A 421 -5.88 -1.33 1.92
C TRP A 421 -6.97 -0.53 2.63
N GLY A 422 -6.61 0.57 3.31
CA GLY A 422 -7.56 1.51 3.89
C GLY A 422 -8.44 2.19 2.83
N LEU A 423 -7.85 2.69 1.74
CA LEU A 423 -8.59 3.25 0.60
C LEU A 423 -9.50 2.21 -0.07
N ALA A 424 -9.02 0.98 -0.24
CA ALA A 424 -9.82 -0.11 -0.78
C ALA A 424 -11.04 -0.40 0.11
N ALA A 425 -10.86 -0.44 1.43
CA ALA A 425 -11.95 -0.62 2.39
C ALA A 425 -12.98 0.53 2.34
N LEU A 426 -12.52 1.79 2.23
CA LEU A 426 -13.40 2.96 2.07
C LEU A 426 -14.28 2.87 0.81
N VAL A 427 -13.74 2.34 -0.27
CA VAL A 427 -14.49 2.15 -1.51
C VAL A 427 -15.47 0.98 -1.35
N ILE A 428 -14.99 -0.17 -0.86
CA ILE A 428 -15.77 -1.41 -0.81
C ILE A 428 -16.90 -1.33 0.22
N GLY A 429 -16.69 -0.68 1.36
CA GLY A 429 -17.70 -0.48 2.39
C GLY A 429 -18.77 0.57 2.04
N ASN A 430 -18.50 1.46 1.08
CA ASN A 430 -19.44 2.50 0.69
C ASN A 430 -20.52 1.94 -0.27
N VAL A 431 -21.56 1.32 0.30
CA VAL A 431 -22.68 0.75 -0.46
C VAL A 431 -23.55 1.89 -1.00
N THR A 432 -23.62 2.06 -2.32
CA THR A 432 -24.51 3.03 -2.97
C THR A 432 -25.97 2.58 -2.87
N GLU A 433 -26.93 3.53 -2.85
CA GLU A 433 -28.36 3.22 -2.75
C GLU A 433 -28.87 2.29 -3.88
N THR A 434 -28.23 2.31 -5.03
CA THR A 434 -28.52 1.44 -6.17
C THR A 434 -28.25 -0.04 -5.87
N GLU A 435 -27.22 -0.36 -5.07
CA GLU A 435 -26.93 -1.76 -4.69
C GLU A 435 -27.88 -2.26 -3.59
N LYS A 436 -28.41 -1.36 -2.76
CA LYS A 436 -29.43 -1.69 -1.74
C LYS A 436 -30.75 -2.13 -2.38
N SER A 437 -31.12 -1.55 -3.53
CA SER A 437 -32.35 -1.90 -4.24
C SER A 437 -32.28 -3.29 -4.90
N HIS A 438 -31.12 -3.70 -5.40
CA HIS A 438 -30.94 -5.02 -6.03
C HIS A 438 -30.81 -6.16 -4.99
N GLY A 439 -30.19 -5.91 -3.84
CA GLY A 439 -30.12 -6.89 -2.74
C GLY A 439 -31.49 -7.16 -2.08
N GLY A 440 -32.33 -6.13 -1.98
CA GLY A 440 -33.69 -6.26 -1.45
C GLY A 440 -34.65 -7.06 -2.35
N THR A 441 -34.41 -7.09 -3.65
CA THR A 441 -35.27 -7.78 -4.62
C THR A 441 -35.00 -9.29 -4.67
N ILE A 442 -33.78 -9.72 -4.38
CA ILE A 442 -33.42 -11.16 -4.33
C ILE A 442 -34.02 -11.82 -3.10
N HIS A 443 -34.05 -11.16 -1.93
CA HIS A 443 -34.66 -11.70 -0.72
C HIS A 443 -36.20 -11.74 -0.73
N LYS A 444 -36.85 -10.92 -1.57
CA LYS A 444 -38.31 -10.97 -1.72
C LYS A 444 -38.81 -12.05 -2.71
N LYS A 445 -37.97 -12.45 -3.69
CA LYS A 445 -38.34 -13.52 -4.63
C LYS A 445 -38.29 -14.91 -4.02
N THR A 446 -37.42 -15.16 -3.03
CA THR A 446 -37.32 -16.47 -2.35
C THR A 446 -38.40 -16.70 -1.31
N LYS A 447 -39.20 -15.69 -0.89
CA LYS A 447 -40.33 -15.87 0.05
C LYS A 447 -41.68 -15.97 -0.64
N ARG A 448 -41.78 -15.99 -1.97
CA ARG A 448 -43.04 -16.16 -2.71
C ARG A 448 -43.20 -17.51 -3.41
N THR A 449 -42.26 -18.41 -3.21
CA THR A 449 -42.31 -19.79 -3.78
C THR A 449 -42.02 -20.83 -2.70
N ALA A 450 -42.57 -20.65 -1.50
CA ALA A 450 -42.66 -21.67 -0.46
C ALA A 450 -44.06 -21.62 0.14
#